data_702221f06060bbdef65ed1b209f58ad9
#
_entry.id   702221f06060bbdef65ed1b209f58ad9
#
_cell.length_a   1.000
_cell.length_b   1.000
_cell.length_c   1.000
_cell.angle_alpha   90.00
_cell.angle_beta   90.00
_cell.angle_gamma   90.00
#
_symmetry.space_group_name_H-M   'P 1'
#
loop_
_entity.id
_entity.type
_entity.pdbx_description
1 polymer ?
#
loop_
_entity_poly.entity_id
_entity_poly.type
_entity_poly.pdbx_seq_one_letter_code
_entity_poly.pdbx_strand_id
1 'polypeptide(L)'
;MGNMQLLKPGELQVMTAGTGITHSEMNASREEPVKFLQIWVITDAEGHTPRYNQIELAPAKRNEFRLIVAPEGRGGEHVGWIHQTAWFHTLDLDAGREARYRMNLHGNGAYVFVIEGTAEVAGEPLGPRDGMGISDADDFLIRASENARLLVIEVPMI
;
A
#
# COMPACT_ATOMS: atom_id res chain seq x y z
N MET A 1 -11.39 21.76 -3.85
CA MET A 1 -10.61 21.89 -5.09
C MET A 1 -11.44 21.72 -6.38
N GLY A 2 -12.66 21.24 -6.35
CA GLY A 2 -13.62 21.27 -7.47
C GLY A 2 -13.23 20.47 -8.75
N ASN A 3 -12.25 19.60 -8.66
CA ASN A 3 -11.80 18.80 -9.79
C ASN A 3 -12.50 17.44 -9.77
N MET A 4 -12.92 16.97 -10.95
CA MET A 4 -13.38 15.60 -11.14
C MET A 4 -12.29 14.86 -11.91
N GLN A 5 -11.81 13.74 -11.37
CA GLN A 5 -10.79 12.92 -12.00
C GLN A 5 -11.21 11.46 -11.96
N LEU A 6 -10.87 10.72 -12.99
CA LEU A 6 -11.12 9.28 -13.09
C LEU A 6 -9.86 8.54 -12.63
N LEU A 7 -10.01 7.71 -11.60
CA LEU A 7 -8.95 6.80 -11.13
C LEU A 7 -9.16 5.44 -11.81
N LYS A 8 -8.13 4.96 -12.50
CA LYS A 8 -8.15 3.70 -13.24
C LYS A 8 -7.41 2.59 -12.50
N PRO A 9 -7.70 1.32 -12.78
CA PRO A 9 -6.86 0.22 -12.31
C PRO A 9 -5.38 0.44 -12.68
N GLY A 10 -4.48 0.28 -11.71
CA GLY A 10 -3.04 0.55 -11.89
C GLY A 10 -2.62 1.98 -11.53
N GLU A 11 -3.57 2.84 -11.17
CA GLU A 11 -3.29 4.18 -10.65
C GLU A 11 -3.44 4.23 -9.14
N LEU A 12 -2.73 5.14 -8.54
CA LEU A 12 -2.75 5.46 -7.12
C LEU A 12 -3.16 6.92 -6.93
N GLN A 13 -4.09 7.14 -6.02
CA GLN A 13 -4.47 8.47 -5.53
C GLN A 13 -3.85 8.69 -4.16
N VAL A 14 -3.16 9.79 -3.97
CA VAL A 14 -2.59 10.20 -2.68
C VAL A 14 -3.12 11.58 -2.33
N MET A 15 -3.70 11.70 -1.15
CA MET A 15 -4.18 12.98 -0.61
C MET A 15 -3.51 13.28 0.73
N THR A 16 -3.06 14.52 0.89
CA THR A 16 -2.74 15.09 2.20
C THR A 16 -3.90 15.99 2.60
N ALA A 17 -4.64 15.62 3.62
CA ALA A 17 -5.77 16.42 4.10
C ALA A 17 -5.32 17.75 4.72
N GLY A 18 -4.20 17.71 5.45
CA GLY A 18 -3.58 18.91 6.03
C GLY A 18 -4.57 19.72 6.86
N THR A 19 -4.74 21.00 6.52
CA THR A 19 -5.67 21.92 7.18
C THR A 19 -7.14 21.64 6.84
N GLY A 20 -7.43 20.69 6.00
CA GLY A 20 -8.76 20.19 5.64
C GLY A 20 -8.98 20.02 4.15
N ILE A 21 -9.65 18.94 3.78
CA ILE A 21 -10.06 18.63 2.42
C ILE A 21 -11.47 18.03 2.45
N THR A 22 -12.28 18.39 1.47
CA THR A 22 -13.57 17.76 1.23
C THR A 22 -13.54 17.11 -0.15
N HIS A 23 -13.88 15.85 -0.23
CA HIS A 23 -13.96 15.08 -1.47
C HIS A 23 -15.10 14.08 -1.42
N SER A 24 -15.44 13.54 -2.57
CA SER A 24 -16.35 12.42 -2.72
C SER A 24 -15.82 11.47 -3.77
N GLU A 25 -16.11 10.20 -3.60
CA GLU A 25 -15.73 9.12 -4.50
C GLU A 25 -16.99 8.39 -4.95
N MET A 26 -17.04 8.06 -6.23
CA MET A 26 -18.16 7.30 -6.79
C MET A 26 -17.67 6.32 -7.83
N ASN A 27 -18.40 5.22 -8.01
CA ASN A 27 -18.16 4.31 -9.10
C ASN A 27 -18.50 4.99 -10.43
N ALA A 28 -17.54 5.06 -11.35
CA ALA A 28 -17.76 5.63 -12.68
C ALA A 28 -18.62 4.73 -13.56
N SER A 29 -18.64 3.42 -13.33
CA SER A 29 -19.51 2.46 -14.02
C SER A 29 -20.86 2.34 -13.32
N ARG A 30 -21.93 2.21 -14.10
CA ARG A 30 -23.26 1.89 -13.59
C ARG A 30 -23.53 0.38 -13.56
N GLU A 31 -22.71 -0.42 -14.23
CA GLU A 31 -22.92 -1.86 -14.46
C GLU A 31 -21.86 -2.70 -13.76
N GLU A 32 -20.61 -2.23 -13.74
CA GLU A 32 -19.48 -2.96 -13.17
C GLU A 32 -19.16 -2.50 -11.74
N PRO A 33 -18.93 -3.44 -10.79
CA PRO A 33 -18.53 -3.08 -9.44
C PRO A 33 -17.08 -2.53 -9.42
N VAL A 34 -16.83 -1.58 -8.54
CA VAL A 34 -15.48 -1.10 -8.23
C VAL A 34 -14.98 -1.73 -6.93
N LYS A 35 -13.70 -2.09 -6.91
CA LYS A 35 -12.97 -2.52 -5.71
C LYS A 35 -11.76 -1.65 -5.55
N PHE A 36 -11.60 -1.03 -4.40
CA PHE A 36 -10.43 -0.23 -4.05
C PHE A 36 -10.13 -0.35 -2.56
N LEU A 37 -8.92 0.02 -2.17
CA LEU A 37 -8.52 0.18 -0.78
C LEU A 37 -8.38 1.66 -0.49
N GLN A 38 -9.05 2.12 0.56
CA GLN A 38 -8.85 3.45 1.12
C GLN A 38 -8.07 3.31 2.43
N ILE A 39 -6.89 3.90 2.47
CA ILE A 39 -5.96 3.75 3.57
C ILE A 39 -5.70 5.12 4.19
N TRP A 40 -5.87 5.21 5.50
CA TRP A 40 -5.60 6.42 6.24
C TRP A 40 -4.27 6.27 6.98
N VAL A 41 -3.43 7.28 6.85
CA VAL A 41 -2.12 7.36 7.51
C VAL A 41 -2.08 8.67 8.28
N ILE A 42 -1.75 8.59 9.56
CA ILE A 42 -1.51 9.78 10.37
C ILE A 42 -0.19 10.39 9.91
N THR A 43 -0.19 11.68 9.61
CA THR A 43 1.00 12.40 9.19
C THR A 43 1.98 12.63 10.32
N ASP A 44 3.25 12.88 9.98
CA ASP A 44 4.35 13.16 10.91
C ASP A 44 4.19 14.49 11.66
N ALA A 45 3.38 15.41 11.12
CA ALA A 45 3.06 16.70 11.72
C ALA A 45 1.65 17.15 11.33
N GLU A 46 1.12 18.11 12.08
CA GLU A 46 -0.13 18.79 11.76
C GLU A 46 0.10 20.00 10.82
N GLY A 47 -0.97 20.47 10.17
CA GLY A 47 -0.97 21.72 9.43
C GLY A 47 -0.30 21.68 8.05
N HIS A 48 -0.03 20.51 7.50
CA HIS A 48 0.44 20.39 6.12
C HIS A 48 -0.52 21.06 5.13
N THR A 49 0.03 21.57 4.04
CA THR A 49 -0.79 22.10 2.95
C THR A 49 -1.59 20.99 2.29
N PRO A 50 -2.92 21.14 2.13
CA PRO A 50 -3.73 20.18 1.42
C PRO A 50 -3.20 19.89 0.02
N ARG A 51 -3.08 18.61 -0.32
CA ARG A 51 -2.53 18.15 -1.59
C ARG A 51 -3.31 16.98 -2.14
N TYR A 52 -3.44 16.93 -3.44
CA TYR A 52 -3.97 15.82 -4.21
C TYR A 52 -2.96 15.44 -5.30
N ASN A 53 -2.72 14.17 -5.47
CA ASN A 53 -1.89 13.67 -6.56
C ASN A 53 -2.43 12.32 -7.06
N GLN A 54 -2.41 12.12 -8.37
CA GLN A 54 -2.74 10.86 -9.03
C GLN A 54 -1.52 10.39 -9.81
N ILE A 55 -1.18 9.13 -9.65
CA ILE A 55 0.10 8.56 -10.11
C ILE A 55 -0.20 7.26 -10.84
N GLU A 56 0.29 7.14 -12.04
CA GLU A 56 0.35 5.88 -12.76
C GLU A 56 1.50 5.05 -12.17
N LEU A 57 1.18 3.90 -11.59
CA LEU A 57 2.17 3.01 -11.01
C LEU A 57 2.97 2.30 -12.09
N ALA A 58 4.26 2.10 -11.88
CA ALA A 58 5.06 1.24 -12.73
C ALA A 58 4.43 -0.15 -12.86
N PRO A 59 4.57 -0.85 -14.00
CA PRO A 59 4.05 -2.21 -14.15
C PRO A 59 4.53 -3.14 -13.04
N ALA A 60 3.62 -3.95 -12.48
CA ALA A 60 3.98 -4.95 -11.48
C ALA A 60 4.80 -6.07 -12.13
N LYS A 61 5.88 -6.47 -11.47
CA LYS A 61 6.61 -7.70 -11.78
C LYS A 61 6.20 -8.78 -10.80
N ARG A 62 5.94 -9.97 -11.33
CA ARG A 62 5.59 -11.11 -10.47
C ARG A 62 6.77 -11.52 -9.60
N ASN A 63 6.47 -11.91 -8.37
CA ASN A 63 7.41 -12.37 -7.35
C ASN A 63 8.42 -11.30 -6.88
N GLU A 64 8.15 -10.02 -7.17
CA GLU A 64 8.95 -8.89 -6.72
C GLU A 64 8.06 -7.86 -6.01
N PHE A 65 8.58 -7.29 -4.92
CA PHE A 65 7.92 -6.16 -4.27
C PHE A 65 7.97 -4.93 -5.18
N ARG A 66 6.80 -4.31 -5.38
CA ARG A 66 6.68 -3.03 -6.06
C ARG A 66 6.39 -1.94 -5.05
N LEU A 67 7.30 -1.00 -4.89
CA LEU A 67 7.09 0.21 -4.09
C LEU A 67 6.02 1.08 -4.76
N ILE A 68 4.99 1.46 -4.01
CA ILE A 68 3.88 2.29 -4.51
C ILE A 68 3.73 3.60 -3.73
N VAL A 69 4.13 3.63 -2.44
CA VAL A 69 4.17 4.84 -1.62
C VAL A 69 5.44 4.85 -0.79
N ALA A 70 6.04 6.03 -0.63
CA ALA A 70 7.23 6.25 0.17
C ALA A 70 7.16 7.60 0.92
N PRO A 71 8.05 7.87 1.88
CA PRO A 71 8.25 9.21 2.41
C PRO A 71 8.65 10.20 1.30
N GLU A 72 8.39 11.47 1.51
CA GLU A 72 8.80 12.53 0.59
C GLU A 72 10.30 12.41 0.22
N GLY A 73 10.60 12.48 -1.08
CA GLY A 73 11.97 12.37 -1.62
C GLY A 73 12.58 10.96 -1.59
N ARG A 74 11.84 9.93 -1.15
CA ARG A 74 12.32 8.53 -1.07
C ARG A 74 11.73 7.60 -2.13
N GLY A 75 10.83 8.11 -2.97
CA GLY A 75 10.24 7.36 -4.10
C GLY A 75 10.89 7.73 -5.43
N GLY A 76 10.15 7.52 -6.50
CA GLY A 76 10.51 7.86 -7.89
C GLY A 76 9.28 8.37 -8.65
N GLU A 77 9.39 8.47 -9.95
CA GLU A 77 8.34 9.01 -10.83
C GLU A 77 6.98 8.29 -10.69
N HIS A 78 7.00 6.97 -10.49
CA HIS A 78 5.82 6.12 -10.39
C HIS A 78 5.47 5.72 -8.95
N VAL A 79 5.91 6.51 -7.96
CA VAL A 79 5.72 6.24 -6.53
C VAL A 79 5.03 7.43 -5.88
N GLY A 80 3.94 7.19 -5.18
CA GLY A 80 3.29 8.19 -4.35
C GLY A 80 4.18 8.57 -3.16
N TRP A 81 4.05 9.81 -2.67
CA TRP A 81 4.74 10.18 -1.45
C TRP A 81 3.78 10.77 -0.42
N ILE A 82 4.09 10.56 0.84
CA ILE A 82 3.29 11.00 1.98
C ILE A 82 4.17 11.66 3.04
N HIS A 83 3.55 12.48 3.87
CA HIS A 83 4.16 13.10 5.05
C HIS A 83 4.15 12.12 6.24
N GLN A 84 4.83 11.00 6.06
CA GLN A 84 5.10 10.02 7.11
C GLN A 84 6.28 9.14 6.66
N THR A 85 7.04 8.65 7.64
CA THR A 85 8.13 7.70 7.41
C THR A 85 7.56 6.30 7.24
N ALA A 86 6.82 6.10 6.15
CA ALA A 86 6.12 4.87 5.85
C ALA A 86 6.30 4.46 4.37
N TRP A 87 6.32 3.15 4.10
CA TRP A 87 6.49 2.57 2.77
C TRP A 87 5.38 1.58 2.48
N PHE A 88 4.80 1.66 1.29
CA PHE A 88 3.77 0.74 0.84
C PHE A 88 4.30 -0.03 -0.35
N HIS A 89 4.19 -1.35 -0.28
CA HIS A 89 4.57 -2.25 -1.35
C HIS A 89 3.42 -3.16 -1.73
N THR A 90 3.24 -3.40 -3.02
CA THR A 90 2.41 -4.51 -3.50
C THR A 90 3.29 -5.67 -3.91
N LEU A 91 2.75 -6.88 -3.78
CA LEU A 91 3.40 -8.13 -4.18
C LEU A 91 2.38 -9.02 -4.86
N ASP A 92 2.64 -9.37 -6.13
CA ASP A 92 1.96 -10.45 -6.83
C ASP A 92 2.86 -11.69 -6.76
N LEU A 93 2.51 -12.67 -5.94
CA LEU A 93 3.32 -13.85 -5.65
C LEU A 93 2.68 -15.09 -6.26
N ASP A 94 3.44 -15.85 -7.05
CA ASP A 94 2.99 -17.10 -7.66
C ASP A 94 2.89 -18.22 -6.62
N ALA A 95 1.98 -19.16 -6.85
CA ALA A 95 1.85 -20.37 -6.04
C ALA A 95 3.19 -21.09 -5.86
N GLY A 96 3.50 -21.47 -4.63
CA GLY A 96 4.74 -22.16 -4.25
C GLY A 96 5.98 -21.26 -4.23
N ARG A 97 5.84 -19.96 -4.49
CA ARG A 97 6.95 -18.98 -4.37
C ARG A 97 6.97 -18.36 -2.99
N GLU A 98 8.15 -17.83 -2.68
CA GLU A 98 8.38 -17.05 -1.47
C GLU A 98 9.07 -15.72 -1.79
N ALA A 99 8.81 -14.72 -0.96
CA ALA A 99 9.44 -13.41 -1.02
C ALA A 99 9.77 -12.93 0.40
N ARG A 100 10.97 -12.39 0.59
CA ARG A 100 11.40 -11.82 1.87
C ARG A 100 11.25 -10.32 1.84
N TYR A 101 10.42 -9.79 2.73
CA TYR A 101 10.35 -8.35 2.97
C TYR A 101 11.43 -7.96 3.98
N ARG A 102 12.17 -6.90 3.68
CA ARG A 102 13.12 -6.29 4.62
C ARG A 102 12.62 -4.90 4.97
N MET A 103 12.59 -4.59 6.25
CA MET A 103 12.21 -3.26 6.71
C MET A 103 13.15 -2.20 6.15
N ASN A 104 12.60 -1.07 5.73
CA ASN A 104 13.39 0.08 5.26
C ASN A 104 14.08 0.80 6.42
N LEU A 105 13.47 0.76 7.62
CA LEU A 105 14.06 1.30 8.84
C LEU A 105 13.97 0.29 9.98
N HIS A 106 15.05 0.18 10.73
CA HIS A 106 15.05 -0.55 11.99
C HIS A 106 14.06 0.07 12.99
N GLY A 107 13.33 -0.77 13.69
CA GLY A 107 12.30 -0.35 14.65
C GLY A 107 10.94 -0.02 14.06
N ASN A 108 10.78 -0.05 12.72
CA ASN A 108 9.46 -0.01 12.10
C ASN A 108 8.72 -1.32 12.32
N GLY A 109 7.39 -1.25 12.24
CA GLY A 109 6.52 -2.41 12.08
C GLY A 109 5.95 -2.47 10.67
N ALA A 110 5.39 -3.62 10.30
CA ALA A 110 4.69 -3.80 9.04
C ALA A 110 3.28 -4.33 9.29
N TYR A 111 2.33 -3.86 8.48
CA TYR A 111 1.01 -4.45 8.34
C TYR A 111 0.93 -5.11 6.97
N VAL A 112 0.65 -6.40 6.96
CA VAL A 112 0.45 -7.18 5.73
C VAL A 112 -1.02 -7.44 5.54
N PHE A 113 -1.55 -7.16 4.35
CA PHE A 113 -2.94 -7.39 3.98
C PHE A 113 -3.01 -8.25 2.72
N VAL A 114 -3.74 -9.37 2.79
CA VAL A 114 -3.98 -10.25 1.64
C VAL A 114 -5.16 -9.72 0.83
N ILE A 115 -4.88 -9.20 -0.36
CA ILE A 115 -5.92 -8.69 -1.26
C ILE A 115 -6.65 -9.84 -1.93
N GLU A 116 -5.92 -10.83 -2.44
CA GLU A 116 -6.43 -12.01 -3.14
C GLU A 116 -5.51 -13.21 -2.86
N GLY A 117 -6.07 -14.42 -2.91
CA GLY A 117 -5.33 -15.65 -2.68
C GLY A 117 -5.04 -15.93 -1.20
N THR A 118 -4.13 -16.86 -0.94
CA THR A 118 -3.69 -17.26 0.41
C THR A 118 -2.18 -17.28 0.51
N ALA A 119 -1.68 -16.84 1.66
CA ALA A 119 -0.25 -16.81 1.93
C ALA A 119 0.05 -17.13 3.40
N GLU A 120 1.22 -17.71 3.66
CA GLU A 120 1.82 -17.75 4.98
C GLU A 120 2.72 -16.53 5.15
N VAL A 121 2.51 -15.76 6.21
CA VAL A 121 3.28 -14.55 6.52
C VAL A 121 3.93 -14.73 7.89
N ALA A 122 5.25 -14.70 7.95
CA ALA A 122 6.02 -14.95 9.18
C ALA A 122 5.63 -16.26 9.91
N GLY A 123 5.20 -17.28 9.16
CA GLY A 123 4.76 -18.57 9.69
C GLY A 123 3.27 -18.70 9.97
N GLU A 124 2.50 -17.61 9.86
CA GLU A 124 1.06 -17.60 10.11
C GLU A 124 0.26 -17.63 8.79
N PRO A 125 -0.74 -18.51 8.65
CA PRO A 125 -1.56 -18.62 7.45
C PRO A 125 -2.59 -17.46 7.40
N LEU A 126 -2.66 -16.77 6.26
CA LEU A 126 -3.62 -15.69 5.99
C LEU A 126 -4.43 -16.02 4.74
N GLY A 127 -5.74 -15.88 4.83
CA GLY A 127 -6.68 -15.98 3.73
C GLY A 127 -6.99 -14.62 3.08
N PRO A 128 -7.85 -14.60 2.05
CA PRO A 128 -8.25 -13.37 1.39
C PRO A 128 -8.91 -12.40 2.35
N ARG A 129 -8.43 -11.15 2.39
CA ARG A 129 -8.88 -10.04 3.26
C ARG A 129 -8.40 -10.14 4.71
N ASP A 130 -7.60 -11.13 5.05
CA ASP A 130 -6.92 -11.14 6.34
C ASP A 130 -5.79 -10.11 6.35
N GLY A 131 -5.49 -9.63 7.55
CA GLY A 131 -4.39 -8.71 7.81
C GLY A 131 -3.63 -9.07 9.08
N MET A 132 -2.32 -8.85 9.09
CA MET A 132 -1.45 -9.14 10.21
C MET A 132 -0.45 -8.01 10.45
N GLY A 133 -0.30 -7.62 11.72
CA GLY A 133 0.77 -6.73 12.16
C GLY A 133 2.03 -7.52 12.53
N ILE A 134 3.20 -7.00 12.17
CA ILE A 134 4.52 -7.55 12.50
C ILE A 134 5.33 -6.44 13.15
N SER A 135 5.85 -6.70 14.35
CA SER A 135 6.75 -5.79 15.07
C SER A 135 8.01 -6.54 15.51
N ASP A 136 9.01 -5.79 15.93
CA ASP A 136 10.27 -6.32 16.49
C ASP A 136 10.99 -7.29 15.53
N ALA A 137 10.90 -7.01 14.23
CA ALA A 137 11.55 -7.80 13.17
C ALA A 137 12.21 -6.88 12.15
N ASP A 138 13.41 -7.23 11.70
CA ASP A 138 14.10 -6.52 10.61
C ASP A 138 13.67 -7.04 9.23
N ASP A 139 13.18 -8.27 9.17
CA ASP A 139 12.63 -8.89 7.97
C ASP A 139 11.62 -10.01 8.30
N PHE A 140 10.81 -10.38 7.31
CA PHE A 140 9.94 -11.54 7.40
C PHE A 140 9.73 -12.19 6.02
N LEU A 141 9.29 -13.44 6.05
CA LEU A 141 9.05 -14.23 4.85
C LEU A 141 7.55 -14.31 4.55
N ILE A 142 7.22 -14.20 3.27
CA ILE A 142 5.88 -14.44 2.74
C ILE A 142 5.98 -15.63 1.78
N ARG A 143 5.14 -16.64 1.96
CA ARG A 143 5.02 -17.82 1.08
C ARG A 143 3.61 -17.90 0.54
N ALA A 144 3.45 -18.05 -0.76
CA ALA A 144 2.14 -18.22 -1.37
C ALA A 144 1.81 -19.70 -1.53
N SER A 145 0.70 -20.14 -0.97
CA SER A 145 0.16 -21.50 -1.20
C SER A 145 -0.62 -21.60 -2.51
N GLU A 146 -1.18 -20.48 -2.95
CA GLU A 146 -1.78 -20.29 -4.27
C GLU A 146 -1.36 -18.90 -4.80
N ASN A 147 -1.70 -18.54 -6.04
CA ASN A 147 -1.40 -17.18 -6.51
C ASN A 147 -2.01 -16.14 -5.58
N ALA A 148 -1.19 -15.27 -5.01
CA ALA A 148 -1.61 -14.30 -4.02
C ALA A 148 -1.21 -12.89 -4.44
N ARG A 149 -2.05 -11.92 -4.06
CA ARG A 149 -1.77 -10.48 -4.14
C ARG A 149 -1.83 -9.90 -2.75
N LEU A 150 -0.76 -9.22 -2.35
CA LEU A 150 -0.61 -8.67 -1.01
C LEU A 150 -0.26 -7.18 -1.07
N LEU A 151 -0.61 -6.49 0.00
CA LEU A 151 -0.14 -5.15 0.32
C LEU A 151 0.66 -5.23 1.63
N VAL A 152 1.85 -4.64 1.64
CA VAL A 152 2.69 -4.47 2.83
C VAL A 152 2.81 -2.98 3.11
N ILE A 153 2.45 -2.58 4.31
CA ILE A 153 2.52 -1.20 4.81
C ILE A 153 3.51 -1.18 5.97
N GLU A 154 4.68 -0.62 5.74
CA GLU A 154 5.67 -0.38 6.80
C GLU A 154 5.46 0.99 7.40
N VAL A 155 5.43 1.07 8.72
CA VAL A 155 5.17 2.29 9.49
C VAL A 155 6.10 2.39 10.70
N PRO A 156 6.40 3.62 11.18
CA PRO A 156 7.08 3.78 12.45
C PRO A 156 6.19 3.26 13.59
N MET A 157 6.80 2.57 14.54
CA MET A 157 6.14 2.15 15.78
C MET A 157 6.32 3.26 16.83
N ILE A 158 5.21 3.63 17.50
CA ILE A 158 5.16 4.70 18.51
C ILE A 158 5.40 4.07 19.89
#